data_86d5a080473c778f93428c81693b196f
#
_entry.id   86d5a080473c778f93428c81693b196f
#
_cell.length_a   1.000
_cell.length_b   1.000
_cell.length_c   1.000
_cell.angle_alpha   90.00
_cell.angle_beta   90.00
_cell.angle_gamma   90.00
#
_symmetry.space_group_name_H-M   'P 1'
#
loop_
_entity.id
_entity.type
_entity.pdbx_description
1 polymer ?
#
loop_
_entity_poly.entity_id
_entity_poly.type
_entity_poly.pdbx_seq_one_letter_code
_entity_poly.pdbx_strand_id
1 'polypeptide(L)'
;MAAWCDGGVSRAVEDTHRRMLRARDAMDRAYAQPLDVPALARIAHVSESHFTRTFRATFGETPHRYLQRRRVERAMFLLRETDRPVTEICFEVGFGSPGTFSRTFRDIVGRSPRAYRKEAAAARSAAVPVHVPTCFTMAWTRPSDSRPGAVPGS
;
A
#
# COMPACT_ATOMS: atom_id res chain seq x y z
N MET A 1 -10.85 -47.57 9.25
CA MET A 1 -11.29 -47.18 7.91
C MET A 1 -11.90 -45.79 8.00
N ALA A 2 -11.11 -44.73 8.10
CA ALA A 2 -11.61 -43.39 8.05
C ALA A 2 -10.44 -42.45 7.69
N ALA A 3 -10.24 -42.22 6.43
CA ALA A 3 -9.34 -41.19 5.97
C ALA A 3 -9.55 -40.98 4.46
N TRP A 4 -10.51 -40.18 4.07
CA TRP A 4 -10.58 -39.64 2.67
C TRP A 4 -11.55 -38.49 2.53
N CYS A 5 -11.87 -37.71 3.59
CA CYS A 5 -12.73 -36.52 3.51
C CYS A 5 -11.98 -35.18 3.62
N ASP A 6 -10.68 -35.18 3.85
CA ASP A 6 -9.92 -33.96 4.10
C ASP A 6 -9.51 -33.16 2.83
N GLY A 7 -9.36 -33.84 1.70
CA GLY A 7 -8.90 -33.19 0.47
C GLY A 7 -9.90 -32.24 -0.18
N GLY A 8 -11.19 -32.44 0.05
CA GLY A 8 -12.25 -31.61 -0.53
C GLY A 8 -12.45 -30.29 0.20
N VAL A 9 -12.40 -30.30 1.52
CA VAL A 9 -12.58 -29.11 2.36
C VAL A 9 -11.38 -28.18 2.22
N SER A 10 -10.17 -28.72 2.21
CA SER A 10 -8.94 -27.96 2.02
C SER A 10 -8.93 -27.23 0.68
N ARG A 11 -9.27 -27.92 -0.41
CA ARG A 11 -9.28 -27.35 -1.76
C ARG A 11 -10.34 -26.25 -1.91
N ALA A 12 -11.52 -26.41 -1.32
CA ALA A 12 -12.56 -25.37 -1.33
C ALA A 12 -12.16 -24.12 -0.53
N VAL A 13 -11.50 -24.31 0.60
CA VAL A 13 -10.96 -23.20 1.41
C VAL A 13 -9.86 -22.46 0.65
N GLU A 14 -8.94 -23.17 0.03
CA GLU A 14 -7.90 -22.57 -0.80
C GLU A 14 -8.46 -21.80 -1.99
N ASP A 15 -9.46 -22.31 -2.68
CA ASP A 15 -10.12 -21.64 -3.79
C ASP A 15 -10.82 -20.36 -3.31
N THR A 16 -11.53 -20.43 -2.20
CA THR A 16 -12.18 -19.27 -1.57
C THR A 16 -11.14 -18.20 -1.20
N HIS A 17 -10.07 -18.59 -0.56
CA HIS A 17 -8.98 -17.67 -0.20
C HIS A 17 -8.36 -17.00 -1.44
N ARG A 18 -8.09 -17.78 -2.49
CA ARG A 18 -7.59 -17.27 -3.78
C ARG A 18 -8.51 -16.26 -4.42
N ARG A 19 -9.83 -16.47 -4.35
CA ARG A 19 -10.85 -15.52 -4.84
C ARG A 19 -10.84 -14.21 -4.06
N MET A 20 -10.72 -14.28 -2.73
CA MET A 20 -10.60 -13.08 -1.88
C MET A 20 -9.31 -12.32 -2.16
N LEU A 21 -8.19 -13.00 -2.39
CA LEU A 21 -6.93 -12.37 -2.80
C LEU A 21 -7.06 -11.63 -4.13
N ARG A 22 -7.73 -12.18 -5.14
CA ARG A 22 -7.96 -11.48 -6.42
C ARG A 22 -8.74 -10.18 -6.24
N ALA A 23 -9.79 -10.20 -5.40
CA ALA A 23 -10.56 -8.99 -5.10
C ALA A 23 -9.71 -7.96 -4.37
N ARG A 24 -8.91 -8.37 -3.39
CA ARG A 24 -7.97 -7.49 -2.68
C ARG A 24 -6.94 -6.88 -3.63
N ASP A 25 -6.34 -7.66 -4.51
CA ASP A 25 -5.38 -7.17 -5.49
C ASP A 25 -6.02 -6.16 -6.47
N ALA A 26 -7.28 -6.36 -6.83
CA ALA A 26 -8.04 -5.39 -7.63
C ALA A 26 -8.25 -4.08 -6.86
N MET A 27 -8.56 -4.14 -5.56
CA MET A 27 -8.67 -2.95 -4.71
C MET A 27 -7.33 -2.22 -4.59
N ASP A 28 -6.23 -2.93 -4.44
CA ASP A 28 -4.88 -2.34 -4.32
C ASP A 28 -4.43 -1.66 -5.61
N ARG A 29 -4.79 -2.21 -6.76
CA ARG A 29 -4.47 -1.60 -8.07
C ARG A 29 -5.36 -0.42 -8.42
N ALA A 30 -6.62 -0.45 -8.02
CA ALA A 30 -7.63 0.53 -8.42
C ALA A 30 -8.24 1.29 -7.22
N TYR A 31 -7.50 1.49 -6.15
CA TYR A 31 -8.00 2.10 -4.91
C TYR A 31 -8.62 3.50 -5.12
N ALA A 32 -8.11 4.27 -6.08
CA ALA A 32 -8.60 5.61 -6.40
C ALA A 32 -9.88 5.61 -7.26
N GLN A 33 -10.24 4.46 -7.84
CA GLN A 33 -11.44 4.32 -8.65
C GLN A 33 -12.68 4.05 -7.78
N PRO A 34 -13.89 4.33 -8.30
CA PRO A 34 -15.13 3.99 -7.62
C PRO A 34 -15.33 2.46 -7.63
N LEU A 35 -14.78 1.80 -6.63
CA LEU A 35 -14.97 0.37 -6.40
C LEU A 35 -16.11 0.16 -5.41
N ASP A 36 -17.09 -0.62 -5.82
CA ASP A 36 -18.22 -1.03 -4.99
C ASP A 36 -18.21 -2.55 -4.72
N VAL A 37 -19.01 -2.98 -3.74
CA VAL A 37 -19.11 -4.39 -3.36
C VAL A 37 -19.60 -5.27 -4.53
N PRO A 38 -20.61 -4.87 -5.35
CA PRO A 38 -21.01 -5.62 -6.53
C PRO A 38 -19.87 -5.90 -7.51
N ALA A 39 -19.05 -4.90 -7.81
CA ALA A 39 -17.90 -5.06 -8.72
C ALA A 39 -16.86 -6.04 -8.16
N LEU A 40 -16.55 -5.95 -6.87
CA LEU A 40 -15.61 -6.83 -6.18
C LEU A 40 -16.12 -8.27 -6.06
N ALA A 41 -17.39 -8.44 -5.78
CA ALA A 41 -18.05 -9.76 -5.73
C ALA A 41 -18.00 -10.46 -7.09
N ARG A 42 -18.18 -9.71 -8.18
CA ARG A 42 -18.02 -10.24 -9.55
C ARG A 42 -16.58 -10.70 -9.83
N ILE A 43 -15.58 -9.93 -9.41
CA ILE A 43 -14.16 -10.31 -9.53
C ILE A 43 -13.87 -11.60 -8.74
N ALA A 44 -14.47 -11.76 -7.58
CA ALA A 44 -14.35 -12.95 -6.75
C ALA A 44 -15.24 -14.12 -7.21
N HIS A 45 -16.14 -13.91 -8.17
CA HIS A 45 -17.12 -14.90 -8.65
C HIS A 45 -18.01 -15.46 -7.52
N VAL A 46 -18.53 -14.57 -6.68
CA VAL A 46 -19.44 -14.90 -5.56
C VAL A 46 -20.56 -13.85 -5.44
N SER A 47 -21.61 -14.16 -4.65
CA SER A 47 -22.63 -13.16 -4.30
C SER A 47 -22.06 -12.07 -3.39
N GLU A 48 -22.67 -10.89 -3.38
CA GLU A 48 -22.24 -9.74 -2.56
C GLU A 48 -22.23 -10.07 -1.06
N SER A 49 -23.28 -10.74 -0.58
CA SER A 49 -23.39 -11.13 0.82
C SER A 49 -22.31 -12.15 1.22
N HIS A 50 -22.05 -13.12 0.34
CA HIS A 50 -20.97 -14.09 0.56
C HIS A 50 -19.61 -13.41 0.51
N PHE A 51 -19.39 -12.51 -0.45
CA PHE A 51 -18.15 -11.75 -0.58
C PHE A 51 -17.85 -10.97 0.70
N THR A 52 -18.78 -10.16 1.18
CA THR A 52 -18.56 -9.31 2.35
C THR A 52 -18.23 -10.12 3.60
N ARG A 53 -18.96 -11.21 3.86
CA ARG A 53 -18.72 -12.10 5.01
C ARG A 53 -17.36 -12.79 4.90
N THR A 54 -17.06 -13.35 3.73
CA THR A 54 -15.85 -14.12 3.50
C THR A 54 -14.63 -13.22 3.51
N PHE A 55 -14.70 -12.03 2.90
CA PHE A 55 -13.64 -11.05 2.92
C PHE A 55 -13.29 -10.65 4.36
N ARG A 56 -14.30 -10.33 5.18
CA ARG A 56 -14.12 -10.02 6.59
C ARG A 56 -13.52 -11.18 7.38
N ALA A 57 -13.98 -12.40 7.14
CA ALA A 57 -13.43 -13.60 7.79
C ALA A 57 -11.96 -13.83 7.40
N THR A 58 -11.60 -13.55 6.15
CA THR A 58 -10.24 -13.76 5.62
C THR A 58 -9.25 -12.69 6.07
N PHE A 59 -9.66 -11.41 6.05
CA PHE A 59 -8.76 -10.28 6.27
C PHE A 59 -9.01 -9.50 7.57
N GLY A 60 -10.01 -9.86 8.35
CA GLY A 60 -10.33 -9.22 9.63
C GLY A 60 -11.09 -7.89 9.52
N GLU A 61 -11.32 -7.38 8.31
CA GLU A 61 -12.01 -6.11 8.07
C GLU A 61 -12.95 -6.20 6.85
N THR A 62 -13.96 -5.33 6.81
CA THR A 62 -14.88 -5.29 5.66
C THR A 62 -14.19 -4.75 4.41
N PRO A 63 -14.67 -5.09 3.20
CA PRO A 63 -14.13 -4.55 1.95
C PRO A 63 -14.10 -3.01 1.92
N HIS A 64 -15.16 -2.36 2.40
CA HIS A 64 -15.23 -0.91 2.47
C HIS A 64 -14.14 -0.31 3.38
N ARG A 65 -13.95 -0.89 4.58
CA ARG A 65 -12.93 -0.45 5.54
C ARG A 65 -11.51 -0.64 4.96
N TYR A 66 -11.27 -1.77 4.32
CA TYR A 66 -10.01 -2.06 3.62
C TYR A 66 -9.69 -0.98 2.58
N LEU A 67 -10.66 -0.66 1.69
CA LEU A 67 -10.47 0.34 0.64
C LEU A 67 -10.19 1.73 1.22
N GLN A 68 -10.93 2.14 2.26
CA GLN A 68 -10.69 3.41 2.94
C GLN A 68 -9.30 3.48 3.55
N ARG A 69 -8.84 2.40 4.19
CA ARG A 69 -7.50 2.32 4.77
C ARG A 69 -6.43 2.45 3.69
N ARG A 70 -6.55 1.75 2.57
CA ARG A 70 -5.60 1.87 1.43
C ARG A 70 -5.54 3.29 0.87
N ARG A 71 -6.68 3.96 0.72
CA ARG A 71 -6.75 5.36 0.31
C ARG A 71 -6.06 6.29 1.30
N VAL A 72 -6.28 6.10 2.58
CA VAL A 72 -5.63 6.88 3.65
C VAL A 72 -4.12 6.64 3.70
N GLU A 73 -3.66 5.40 3.57
CA GLU A 73 -2.23 5.07 3.50
C GLU A 73 -1.54 5.81 2.33
N ARG A 74 -2.18 5.84 1.17
CA ARG A 74 -1.66 6.61 0.03
C ARG A 74 -1.68 8.12 0.29
N ALA A 75 -2.73 8.63 0.92
CA ALA A 75 -2.81 10.03 1.32
C ALA A 75 -1.70 10.41 2.32
N MET A 76 -1.41 9.55 3.29
CA MET A 76 -0.30 9.74 4.24
C MET A 76 1.04 9.90 3.51
N PHE A 77 1.30 9.05 2.53
CA PHE A 77 2.49 9.17 1.68
C PHE A 77 2.54 10.51 0.96
N LEU A 78 1.47 10.90 0.26
CA LEU A 78 1.42 12.16 -0.48
C LEU A 78 1.51 13.41 0.43
N LEU A 79 0.88 13.37 1.61
CA LEU A 79 0.97 14.44 2.60
C LEU A 79 2.39 14.62 3.14
N ARG A 80 3.15 13.54 3.23
CA ARG A 80 4.51 13.55 3.72
C ARG A 80 5.53 13.95 2.64
N GLU A 81 5.35 13.46 1.42
CA GLU A 81 6.35 13.58 0.36
C GLU A 81 6.11 14.77 -0.59
N THR A 82 4.93 15.40 -0.53
CA THR A 82 4.56 16.49 -1.43
C THR A 82 3.95 17.68 -0.69
N ASP A 83 4.01 18.87 -1.30
CA ASP A 83 3.36 20.09 -0.81
C ASP A 83 1.98 20.32 -1.44
N ARG A 84 1.42 19.32 -2.13
CA ARG A 84 0.13 19.42 -2.82
C ARG A 84 -1.00 19.75 -1.83
N PRO A 85 -2.01 20.54 -2.23
CA PRO A 85 -3.15 20.85 -1.38
C PRO A 85 -3.85 19.60 -0.84
N VAL A 86 -4.29 19.64 0.42
CA VAL A 86 -5.01 18.52 1.05
C VAL A 86 -6.26 18.13 0.26
N THR A 87 -6.96 19.12 -0.32
CA THR A 87 -8.14 18.89 -1.17
C THR A 87 -7.79 18.14 -2.45
N GLU A 88 -6.67 18.44 -3.07
CA GLU A 88 -6.20 17.73 -4.26
C GLU A 88 -5.85 16.28 -3.94
N ILE A 89 -5.13 16.05 -2.86
CA ILE A 89 -4.82 14.69 -2.38
C ILE A 89 -6.09 13.89 -2.08
N CYS A 90 -7.10 14.53 -1.45
CA CYS A 90 -8.40 13.92 -1.17
C CYS A 90 -9.02 13.30 -2.44
N PHE A 91 -9.10 14.06 -3.52
CA PHE A 91 -9.70 13.59 -4.77
C PHE A 91 -8.80 12.58 -5.49
N GLU A 92 -7.48 12.77 -5.47
CA GLU A 92 -6.54 11.84 -6.10
C GLU A 92 -6.60 10.43 -5.50
N VAL A 93 -6.77 10.33 -4.19
CA VAL A 93 -6.88 9.02 -3.53
C VAL A 93 -8.29 8.42 -3.57
N GLY A 94 -9.25 9.10 -4.22
CA GLY A 94 -10.57 8.55 -4.53
C GLY A 94 -11.68 8.90 -3.52
N PHE A 95 -11.51 9.92 -2.66
CA PHE A 95 -12.60 10.43 -1.84
C PHE A 95 -13.45 11.43 -2.63
N GLY A 96 -14.78 11.37 -2.45
CA GLY A 96 -15.73 12.25 -3.10
C GLY A 96 -15.86 13.64 -2.46
N SER A 97 -15.40 13.83 -1.22
CA SER A 97 -15.46 15.10 -0.53
C SER A 97 -14.36 15.25 0.54
N PRO A 98 -13.84 16.48 0.74
CA PRO A 98 -12.86 16.77 1.79
C PRO A 98 -13.36 16.50 3.21
N GLY A 99 -14.65 16.66 3.46
CA GLY A 99 -15.26 16.38 4.76
C GLY A 99 -15.20 14.90 5.13
N THR A 100 -15.61 14.03 4.19
CA THR A 100 -15.53 12.57 4.36
C THR A 100 -14.08 12.12 4.49
N PHE A 101 -13.18 12.66 3.64
CA PHE A 101 -11.75 12.38 3.72
C PHE A 101 -11.18 12.72 5.11
N SER A 102 -11.38 13.94 5.58
CA SER A 102 -10.82 14.39 6.86
C SER A 102 -11.33 13.58 8.05
N ARG A 103 -12.62 13.18 8.03
CA ARG A 103 -13.21 12.32 9.06
C ARG A 103 -12.59 10.94 9.03
N THR A 104 -12.59 10.28 7.87
CA THR A 104 -12.02 8.93 7.70
C THR A 104 -10.53 8.90 8.01
N PHE A 105 -9.79 9.92 7.59
CA PHE A 105 -8.37 10.05 7.91
C PHE A 105 -8.15 10.14 9.42
N ARG A 106 -8.94 10.97 10.12
CA ARG A 106 -8.85 11.10 11.60
C ARG A 106 -9.22 9.80 12.30
N ASP A 107 -10.25 9.10 11.83
CA ASP A 107 -10.69 7.83 12.40
C ASP A 107 -9.62 6.73 12.29
N ILE A 108 -8.82 6.75 11.21
CA ILE A 108 -7.78 5.75 10.96
C ILE A 108 -6.44 6.15 11.58
N VAL A 109 -6.04 7.42 11.45
CA VAL A 109 -4.69 7.92 11.82
C VAL A 109 -4.67 8.58 13.20
N GLY A 110 -5.83 8.96 13.74
CA GLY A 110 -5.96 9.63 15.04
C GLY A 110 -5.73 11.14 15.01
N ARG A 111 -5.49 11.73 13.82
CA ARG A 111 -5.27 13.18 13.63
C ARG A 111 -5.74 13.66 12.27
N SER A 112 -5.91 14.98 12.10
CA SER A 112 -6.32 15.54 10.81
C SER A 112 -5.20 15.45 9.76
N PRO A 113 -5.54 15.46 8.44
CA PRO A 113 -4.54 15.49 7.38
C PRO A 113 -3.54 16.65 7.48
N ARG A 114 -4.02 17.84 7.88
CA ARG A 114 -3.16 19.01 8.07
C ARG A 114 -2.20 18.86 9.25
N ALA A 115 -2.70 18.35 10.39
CA ALA A 115 -1.86 18.08 11.55
C ALA A 115 -0.79 17.03 11.23
N TYR A 116 -1.16 15.96 10.54
CA TYR A 116 -0.23 14.93 10.07
C TYR A 116 0.89 15.50 9.19
N ARG A 117 0.55 16.35 8.20
CA ARG A 117 1.54 17.03 7.36
C ARG A 117 2.50 17.90 8.17
N LYS A 118 1.97 18.71 9.10
CA LYS A 118 2.79 19.59 9.95
C LYS A 118 3.79 18.80 10.78
N GLU A 119 3.36 17.72 11.39
CA GLU A 119 4.23 16.84 12.18
C GLU A 119 5.28 16.14 11.31
N ALA A 120 4.91 15.65 10.12
CA ALA A 120 5.84 15.04 9.19
C ALA A 120 6.91 16.04 8.70
N ALA A 121 6.53 17.30 8.45
CA ALA A 121 7.47 18.36 8.08
C ALA A 121 8.41 18.70 9.24
N ALA A 122 7.91 18.80 10.47
CA ALA A 122 8.71 19.04 11.66
C ALA A 122 9.71 17.90 11.91
N ALA A 123 9.28 16.66 11.75
CA ALA A 123 10.14 15.48 11.89
C ALA A 123 11.28 15.46 10.86
N ARG A 124 11.00 15.86 9.60
CA ARG A 124 12.04 15.99 8.56
C ARG A 124 13.05 17.09 8.87
N SER A 125 12.59 18.21 9.41
CA SER A 125 13.47 19.34 9.79
C SER A 125 14.32 19.02 11.03
N ALA A 126 13.82 18.17 11.93
CA ALA A 126 14.54 17.70 13.11
C ALA A 126 15.49 16.52 12.83
N ALA A 127 15.33 15.82 11.70
CA ALA A 127 16.25 14.80 11.26
C ALA A 127 17.58 15.51 10.87
N VAL A 128 18.52 15.51 11.79
CA VAL A 128 19.91 15.94 11.51
C VAL A 128 20.40 15.09 10.35
N PRO A 129 20.96 15.69 9.27
CA PRO A 129 21.58 14.90 8.22
C PRO A 129 22.62 14.00 8.87
N VAL A 130 22.43 12.69 8.79
CA VAL A 130 23.45 11.74 9.19
C VAL A 130 24.63 12.02 8.26
N HIS A 131 25.62 12.76 8.79
CA HIS A 131 26.89 12.95 8.10
C HIS A 131 27.53 11.56 8.00
N VAL A 132 27.35 10.91 6.85
CA VAL A 132 28.07 9.67 6.56
C VAL A 132 29.54 10.06 6.43
N PRO A 133 30.42 9.58 7.33
CA PRO A 133 31.86 9.93 7.24
C PRO A 133 32.37 9.54 5.85
N THR A 134 33.11 10.42 5.24
CA THR A 134 33.71 10.25 3.89
C THR A 134 34.46 8.93 3.74
N CYS A 135 34.94 8.36 4.84
CA CYS A 135 35.62 7.07 4.87
C CYS A 135 34.69 5.90 4.51
N PHE A 136 33.37 6.05 4.68
CA PHE A 136 32.40 4.98 4.34
C PHE A 136 32.05 4.98 2.83
N THR A 137 32.09 6.14 2.18
CA THR A 137 31.87 6.27 0.73
C THR A 137 33.06 5.81 -0.10
N MET A 138 34.27 5.88 0.44
CA MET A 138 35.47 5.42 -0.25
C MET A 138 35.64 3.89 -0.31
N ALA A 139 34.98 3.15 0.60
CA ALA A 139 35.09 1.69 0.61
C ALA A 139 34.30 1.00 -0.52
N TRP A 140 33.42 1.75 -1.22
CA TRP A 140 32.56 1.21 -2.29
C TRP A 140 32.90 1.69 -3.70
N THR A 141 33.86 2.60 -3.86
CA THR A 141 34.43 2.93 -5.17
C THR A 141 35.52 1.89 -5.50
N ARG A 142 35.16 0.88 -6.29
CA ARG A 142 36.18 0.03 -6.94
C ARG A 142 37.12 0.92 -7.74
N PRO A 143 38.46 0.83 -7.56
CA PRO A 143 39.36 1.44 -8.48
C PRO A 143 39.13 0.81 -9.86
N SER A 144 38.85 1.65 -10.86
CA SER A 144 38.84 1.26 -12.24
C SER A 144 40.23 0.72 -12.60
N ASP A 145 40.27 -0.52 -13.04
CA ASP A 145 41.40 -1.25 -13.51
C ASP A 145 42.08 -0.48 -14.67
N SER A 146 43.10 0.27 -14.32
CA SER A 146 43.98 0.87 -15.32
C SER A 146 44.92 -0.22 -15.82
N ARG A 147 44.58 -0.83 -16.96
CA ARG A 147 45.53 -1.67 -17.69
C ARG A 147 46.75 -0.84 -18.11
N PRO A 148 47.96 -1.22 -17.72
CA PRO A 148 49.17 -0.61 -18.28
C PRO A 148 49.33 -1.02 -19.74
N GLY A 149 49.66 -0.04 -20.56
CA GLY A 149 49.73 -0.11 -22.00
C GLY A 149 50.71 -1.14 -22.54
N ALA A 150 50.37 -1.58 -23.74
CA ALA A 150 51.18 -2.41 -24.60
C ALA A 150 52.54 -1.74 -24.92
N VAL A 151 53.59 -2.51 -24.78
CA VAL A 151 54.92 -2.16 -25.21
C VAL A 151 55.02 -2.34 -26.74
N PRO A 152 55.50 -1.38 -27.52
CA PRO A 152 55.77 -1.64 -28.94
C PRO A 152 57.08 -2.39 -29.07
N GLY A 153 57.02 -3.56 -29.67
CA GLY A 153 58.17 -4.35 -30.09
C GLY A 153 58.85 -3.72 -31.29
N SER A 154 60.15 -3.72 -31.28
CA SER A 154 61.02 -3.48 -32.44
C SER A 154 61.04 -4.68 -33.35
#